data_20dff539ecb716ba3a478b64dedc27db
#
_entry.id   20dff539ecb716ba3a478b64dedc27db
#
_cell.length_a   1.000
_cell.length_b   1.000
_cell.length_c   1.000
_cell.angle_alpha   90.00
_cell.angle_beta   90.00
_cell.angle_gamma   90.00
#
_symmetry.space_group_name_H-M   'P 1'
#
loop_
_entity.id
_entity.type
_entity.pdbx_description
1 polymer ?
#
loop_
_entity_poly.entity_id
_entity_poly.type
_entity_poly.pdbx_seq_one_letter_code
_entity_poly.pdbx_strand_id
1 'polypeptide(L)'
;GHSVITPDLPGHGKDKTAPSQITMEDYVATITNILDEQSSPVILVGHSFNGITVSRAAELRPGKVKSIVYLTAFLLPEGGSFFNAVQGVEGSKAVENFYLSEDQTYALVKENEIQNAFAHDIPREAFDAAKPNIVPEPAAPLLYELEITDKNFGSIPKYYIECTKDRAIPIEVQRSMYAGKVKEVFTLESSHTPNFSQPLALASILESLN
;
A
#
# COMPACT_ATOMS: atom_id res chain seq x y z
N GLY A 1 -6.35 4.52 23.81
CA GLY A 1 -6.44 5.23 22.55
C GLY A 1 -5.05 5.46 21.97
N HIS A 2 -4.99 5.53 20.65
CA HIS A 2 -3.76 5.72 19.88
C HIS A 2 -3.84 7.03 19.11
N SER A 3 -2.68 7.64 18.85
CA SER A 3 -2.57 8.71 17.86
C SER A 3 -2.39 8.05 16.49
N VAL A 4 -3.20 8.43 15.50
CA VAL A 4 -3.14 7.92 14.14
C VAL A 4 -2.86 9.08 13.19
N ILE A 5 -1.88 8.89 12.29
CA ILE A 5 -1.51 9.86 11.27
C ILE A 5 -1.74 9.22 9.91
N THR A 6 -2.54 9.86 9.07
CA THR A 6 -2.87 9.43 7.71
C THR A 6 -2.55 10.57 6.76
N PRO A 7 -1.30 10.67 6.27
CA PRO A 7 -0.92 11.77 5.38
C PRO A 7 -1.54 11.60 3.99
N ASP A 8 -1.84 12.73 3.35
CA ASP A 8 -1.98 12.75 1.90
C ASP A 8 -0.58 12.71 1.26
N LEU A 9 -0.34 11.77 0.38
CA LEU A 9 0.88 11.73 -0.40
C LEU A 9 0.84 12.77 -1.54
N PRO A 10 1.99 13.19 -2.09
CA PRO A 10 2.01 14.08 -3.24
C PRO A 10 1.09 13.60 -4.38
N GLY A 11 0.30 14.51 -4.95
CA GLY A 11 -0.70 14.23 -5.96
C GLY A 11 -2.01 13.62 -5.45
N HIS A 12 -2.14 13.33 -4.14
CA HIS A 12 -3.32 12.70 -3.53
C HIS A 12 -4.00 13.62 -2.51
N GLY A 13 -5.28 13.35 -2.29
CA GLY A 13 -6.07 14.08 -1.30
C GLY A 13 -6.08 15.59 -1.56
N LYS A 14 -5.52 16.35 -0.64
CA LYS A 14 -5.43 17.82 -0.72
C LYS A 14 -4.24 18.30 -1.54
N ASP A 15 -3.20 17.48 -1.68
CA ASP A 15 -2.06 17.80 -2.53
C ASP A 15 -2.45 17.72 -4.00
N LYS A 16 -2.08 18.72 -4.79
CA LYS A 16 -2.42 18.84 -6.21
C LYS A 16 -1.21 18.89 -7.12
N THR A 17 -0.08 18.38 -6.62
CA THR A 17 1.14 18.23 -7.43
C THR A 17 0.84 17.37 -8.66
N ALA A 18 1.29 17.83 -9.82
CA ALA A 18 1.05 17.10 -11.06
C ALA A 18 1.77 15.74 -11.07
N PRO A 19 1.14 14.66 -11.54
CA PRO A 19 1.72 13.32 -11.55
C PRO A 19 3.11 13.23 -12.20
N SER A 20 3.34 14.03 -13.25
CA SER A 20 4.63 14.09 -13.95
C SER A 20 5.81 14.66 -13.14
N GLN A 21 5.52 15.25 -11.97
CA GLN A 21 6.52 15.85 -11.09
C GLN A 21 6.82 15.00 -9.84
N ILE A 22 6.09 13.89 -9.68
CA ILE A 22 6.13 13.09 -8.46
C ILE A 22 7.01 11.86 -8.66
N THR A 23 7.91 11.64 -7.70
CA THR A 23 8.80 10.49 -7.62
C THR A 23 8.49 9.64 -6.38
N MET A 24 9.10 8.46 -6.26
CA MET A 24 9.03 7.66 -5.04
C MET A 24 9.69 8.38 -3.86
N GLU A 25 10.75 9.14 -4.11
CA GLU A 25 11.45 9.92 -3.10
C GLU A 25 10.54 10.97 -2.44
N ASP A 26 9.61 11.56 -3.18
CA ASP A 26 8.64 12.51 -2.64
C ASP A 26 7.65 11.81 -1.70
N TYR A 27 7.19 10.60 -2.06
CA TYR A 27 6.36 9.77 -1.20
C TYR A 27 7.10 9.38 0.08
N VAL A 28 8.32 8.88 -0.07
CA VAL A 28 9.17 8.47 1.04
C VAL A 28 9.52 9.67 1.95
N ALA A 29 9.81 10.85 1.37
CA ALA A 29 10.08 12.06 2.13
C ALA A 29 8.89 12.47 3.00
N THR A 30 7.66 12.35 2.48
CA THR A 30 6.44 12.62 3.26
C THR A 30 6.38 11.73 4.50
N ILE A 31 6.65 10.43 4.35
CA ILE A 31 6.62 9.49 5.48
C ILE A 31 7.80 9.71 6.43
N THR A 32 9.02 9.89 5.92
CA THR A 32 10.22 10.07 6.77
C THR A 32 10.17 11.37 7.57
N ASN A 33 9.62 12.45 7.02
CA ASN A 33 9.42 13.70 7.77
C ASN A 33 8.48 13.48 8.96
N ILE A 34 7.38 12.75 8.78
CA ILE A 34 6.46 12.39 9.87
C ILE A 34 7.16 11.51 10.91
N LEU A 35 7.95 10.52 10.46
CA LEU A 35 8.73 9.66 11.37
C LEU A 35 9.74 10.47 12.20
N ASP A 36 10.40 11.44 11.60
CA ASP A 36 11.39 12.29 12.28
C ASP A 36 10.77 13.14 13.40
N GLU A 37 9.51 13.54 13.25
CA GLU A 37 8.74 14.30 14.27
C GLU A 37 8.30 13.42 15.45
N GLN A 38 8.30 12.09 15.32
CA GLN A 38 7.85 11.22 16.40
C GLN A 38 8.90 11.11 17.52
N SER A 39 8.44 11.18 18.76
CA SER A 39 9.29 11.03 19.95
C SER A 39 9.64 9.58 20.29
N SER A 40 8.89 8.63 19.73
CA SER A 40 9.06 7.17 19.92
C SER A 40 8.80 6.40 18.62
N PRO A 41 9.34 5.18 18.47
CA PRO A 41 9.08 4.36 17.30
C PRO A 41 7.59 4.04 17.12
N VAL A 42 7.12 4.07 15.88
CA VAL A 42 5.72 3.86 15.51
C VAL A 42 5.47 2.54 14.80
N ILE A 43 4.22 2.09 14.76
CA ILE A 43 3.75 1.08 13.82
C ILE A 43 3.46 1.75 12.49
N LEU A 44 4.15 1.33 11.43
CA LEU A 44 4.01 1.87 10.09
C LEU A 44 3.14 0.92 9.26
N VAL A 45 2.00 1.41 8.76
CA VAL A 45 1.06 0.60 7.98
C VAL A 45 1.12 0.99 6.51
N GLY A 46 1.45 0.05 5.64
CA GLY A 46 1.39 0.22 4.18
C GLY A 46 0.25 -0.59 3.58
N HIS A 47 -0.63 0.06 2.82
CA HIS A 47 -1.71 -0.58 2.08
C HIS A 47 -1.35 -0.65 0.59
N SER A 48 -1.61 -1.80 -0.04
CA SER A 48 -1.46 -1.95 -1.49
C SER A 48 -0.05 -1.57 -1.98
N PHE A 49 0.05 -0.74 -3.02
CA PHE A 49 1.29 -0.19 -3.56
C PHE A 49 2.19 0.45 -2.47
N ASN A 50 1.59 1.12 -1.49
CA ASN A 50 2.35 1.79 -0.43
C ASN A 50 3.12 0.85 0.51
N GLY A 51 3.00 -0.47 0.35
CA GLY A 51 3.96 -1.41 0.92
C GLY A 51 5.40 -1.11 0.52
N ILE A 52 5.62 -0.66 -0.73
CA ILE A 52 6.95 -0.25 -1.25
C ILE A 52 7.40 1.03 -0.56
N THR A 53 6.52 2.04 -0.49
CA THR A 53 6.81 3.35 0.14
C THR A 53 7.22 3.19 1.61
N VAL A 54 6.43 2.41 2.39
CA VAL A 54 6.74 2.21 3.82
C VAL A 54 7.99 1.35 4.03
N SER A 55 8.30 0.43 3.13
CA SER A 55 9.54 -0.36 3.17
C SER A 55 10.76 0.55 3.01
N ARG A 56 10.73 1.46 2.02
CA ARG A 56 11.82 2.40 1.81
C ARG A 56 11.93 3.42 2.95
N ALA A 57 10.82 3.93 3.46
CA ALA A 57 10.84 4.84 4.61
C ALA A 57 11.42 4.16 5.86
N ALA A 58 11.07 2.90 6.11
CA ALA A 58 11.61 2.10 7.20
C ALA A 58 13.12 1.81 7.04
N GLU A 59 13.59 1.56 5.82
CA GLU A 59 15.03 1.44 5.51
C GLU A 59 15.79 2.70 5.92
N LEU A 60 15.25 3.87 5.60
CA LEU A 60 15.90 5.17 5.89
C LEU A 60 15.79 5.59 7.36
N ARG A 61 14.80 5.08 8.10
CA ARG A 61 14.53 5.45 9.51
C ARG A 61 14.27 4.22 10.39
N PRO A 62 15.18 3.20 10.40
CA PRO A 62 14.91 1.95 11.11
C PRO A 62 14.66 2.15 12.61
N GLY A 63 15.32 3.12 13.24
CA GLY A 63 15.14 3.44 14.66
C GLY A 63 13.81 4.14 15.00
N LYS A 64 13.05 4.58 14.01
CA LYS A 64 11.75 5.24 14.17
C LYS A 64 10.56 4.29 13.92
N VAL A 65 10.82 3.07 13.49
CA VAL A 65 9.78 2.08 13.15
C VAL A 65 9.86 0.90 14.11
N LYS A 66 8.81 0.72 14.92
CA LYS A 66 8.64 -0.41 15.85
C LYS A 66 8.33 -1.69 15.08
N SER A 67 7.45 -1.58 14.09
CA SER A 67 7.07 -2.67 13.19
C SER A 67 6.41 -2.13 11.92
N ILE A 68 6.39 -2.96 10.87
CA ILE A 68 5.70 -2.67 9.62
C ILE A 68 4.51 -3.63 9.48
N VAL A 69 3.35 -3.10 9.11
CA VAL A 69 2.15 -3.87 8.78
C VAL A 69 1.84 -3.69 7.30
N TYR A 70 1.83 -4.79 6.57
CA TYR A 70 1.43 -4.85 5.17
C TYR A 70 -0.05 -5.21 5.10
N LEU A 71 -0.90 -4.26 4.78
CA LEU A 71 -2.33 -4.46 4.60
C LEU A 71 -2.60 -4.76 3.14
N THR A 72 -2.76 -6.05 2.79
CA THR A 72 -2.88 -6.51 1.40
C THR A 72 -1.97 -5.72 0.47
N ALA A 73 -0.66 -5.73 0.76
CA ALA A 73 0.31 -4.79 0.21
C ALA A 73 1.53 -5.48 -0.39
N PHE A 74 2.24 -4.75 -1.24
CA PHE A 74 3.46 -5.24 -1.90
C PHE A 74 4.63 -5.29 -0.91
N LEU A 75 4.99 -6.49 -0.48
CA LEU A 75 6.23 -6.80 0.27
C LEU A 75 7.26 -7.37 -0.71
N LEU A 76 8.03 -6.48 -1.31
CA LEU A 76 9.00 -6.83 -2.35
C LEU A 76 10.41 -7.05 -1.79
N PRO A 77 11.25 -7.82 -2.48
CA PRO A 77 12.68 -7.93 -2.19
C PRO A 77 13.43 -6.66 -2.65
N GLU A 78 14.70 -6.57 -2.27
CA GLU A 78 15.67 -5.63 -2.86
C GLU A 78 15.63 -5.68 -4.39
N GLY A 79 15.63 -4.51 -5.06
CA GLY A 79 15.55 -4.36 -6.51
C GLY A 79 14.15 -4.65 -7.09
N GLY A 80 13.17 -5.03 -6.27
CA GLY A 80 11.80 -5.25 -6.74
C GLY A 80 11.08 -3.95 -7.04
N SER A 81 10.25 -3.93 -8.11
CA SER A 81 9.37 -2.81 -8.43
C SER A 81 7.92 -3.29 -8.58
N PHE A 82 6.97 -2.36 -8.43
CA PHE A 82 5.56 -2.69 -8.67
C PHE A 82 5.36 -3.24 -10.08
N PHE A 83 5.96 -2.59 -11.07
CA PHE A 83 5.79 -2.98 -12.46
C PHE A 83 6.25 -4.42 -12.73
N ASN A 84 7.40 -4.80 -12.15
CA ASN A 84 7.90 -6.17 -12.26
C ASN A 84 7.03 -7.16 -11.47
N ALA A 85 6.53 -6.76 -10.32
CA ALA A 85 5.74 -7.63 -9.44
C ALA A 85 4.36 -7.98 -10.01
N VAL A 86 3.81 -7.13 -10.90
CA VAL A 86 2.48 -7.39 -11.52
C VAL A 86 2.57 -8.07 -12.88
N GLN A 87 3.77 -8.22 -13.45
CA GLN A 87 3.94 -8.93 -14.71
C GLN A 87 3.53 -10.40 -14.59
N GLY A 88 2.64 -10.84 -15.47
CA GLY A 88 2.18 -12.22 -15.50
C GLY A 88 1.23 -12.63 -14.35
N VAL A 89 0.79 -11.68 -13.53
CA VAL A 89 -0.22 -11.94 -12.49
C VAL A 89 -1.57 -12.18 -13.14
N GLU A 90 -2.05 -13.42 -13.02
CA GLU A 90 -3.38 -13.81 -13.50
C GLU A 90 -4.44 -13.56 -12.42
N GLY A 91 -5.67 -13.25 -12.85
CA GLY A 91 -6.84 -13.09 -11.97
C GLY A 91 -6.91 -11.75 -11.24
N SER A 92 -5.94 -10.86 -11.42
CA SER A 92 -6.01 -9.49 -10.89
C SER A 92 -6.89 -8.61 -11.75
N LYS A 93 -8.06 -8.21 -11.23
CA LYS A 93 -8.95 -7.28 -11.93
C LYS A 93 -8.35 -5.88 -12.05
N ALA A 94 -7.48 -5.49 -11.16
CA ALA A 94 -6.74 -4.24 -11.27
C ALA A 94 -5.73 -4.28 -12.42
N VAL A 95 -4.90 -5.34 -12.50
CA VAL A 95 -3.87 -5.50 -13.56
C VAL A 95 -4.52 -5.70 -14.94
N GLU A 96 -5.58 -6.50 -15.04
CA GLU A 96 -6.32 -6.71 -16.30
C GLU A 96 -6.91 -5.42 -16.90
N ASN A 97 -7.15 -4.41 -16.07
CA ASN A 97 -7.79 -3.16 -16.46
C ASN A 97 -6.90 -1.92 -16.24
N PHE A 98 -5.63 -2.15 -15.91
CA PHE A 98 -4.61 -1.11 -15.73
C PHE A 98 -4.16 -0.55 -17.09
N TYR A 99 -3.97 0.76 -17.14
CA TYR A 99 -3.38 1.42 -18.30
C TYR A 99 -2.62 2.69 -17.89
N LEU A 100 -1.64 3.06 -18.70
CA LEU A 100 -0.93 4.33 -18.58
C LEU A 100 -1.63 5.41 -19.43
N SER A 101 -1.51 6.66 -19.01
CA SER A 101 -1.86 7.82 -19.84
C SER A 101 -1.06 7.85 -21.15
N GLU A 102 -1.53 8.57 -22.15
CA GLU A 102 -0.83 8.69 -23.44
C GLU A 102 0.60 9.24 -23.31
N ASP A 103 0.81 10.15 -22.37
CA ASP A 103 2.12 10.73 -22.05
C ASP A 103 2.92 9.92 -21.02
N GLN A 104 2.37 8.79 -20.56
CA GLN A 104 2.94 7.86 -19.59
C GLN A 104 3.31 8.49 -18.23
N THR A 105 2.70 9.60 -17.86
CA THR A 105 2.98 10.29 -16.60
C THR A 105 2.18 9.75 -15.42
N TYR A 106 1.07 9.05 -15.66
CA TYR A 106 0.26 8.43 -14.63
C TYR A 106 -0.42 7.15 -15.11
N ALA A 107 -0.89 6.39 -14.14
CA ALA A 107 -1.60 5.14 -14.32
C ALA A 107 -3.03 5.23 -13.79
N LEU A 108 -3.90 4.42 -14.39
CA LEU A 108 -5.31 4.32 -14.05
C LEU A 108 -5.78 2.85 -14.17
N VAL A 109 -6.87 2.55 -13.49
CA VAL A 109 -7.70 1.37 -13.77
C VAL A 109 -8.98 1.87 -14.45
N LYS A 110 -9.50 1.14 -15.44
CA LYS A 110 -10.74 1.49 -16.14
C LYS A 110 -11.85 1.80 -15.13
N GLU A 111 -12.49 2.95 -15.27
CA GLU A 111 -13.42 3.51 -14.29
C GLU A 111 -14.56 2.56 -13.91
N ASN A 112 -15.12 1.83 -14.89
CA ASN A 112 -16.19 0.86 -14.67
C ASN A 112 -15.73 -0.40 -13.89
N GLU A 113 -14.42 -0.64 -13.79
CA GLU A 113 -13.84 -1.79 -13.12
C GLU A 113 -13.28 -1.47 -11.72
N ILE A 114 -13.15 -0.19 -11.35
CA ILE A 114 -12.54 0.21 -10.07
C ILE A 114 -13.24 -0.46 -8.88
N GLN A 115 -14.57 -0.38 -8.81
CA GLN A 115 -15.30 -1.01 -7.71
C GLN A 115 -15.13 -2.53 -7.72
N ASN A 116 -15.20 -3.15 -8.89
CA ASN A 116 -15.01 -4.60 -9.03
C ASN A 116 -13.60 -5.04 -8.58
N ALA A 117 -12.58 -4.27 -8.92
CA ALA A 117 -11.20 -4.59 -8.57
C ALA A 117 -10.89 -4.37 -7.08
N PHE A 118 -11.33 -3.25 -6.51
CA PHE A 118 -10.83 -2.81 -5.21
C PHE A 118 -11.86 -2.89 -4.06
N ALA A 119 -13.15 -2.80 -4.35
CA ALA A 119 -14.18 -2.53 -3.34
C ALA A 119 -15.52 -3.23 -3.64
N HIS A 120 -15.45 -4.44 -4.19
CA HIS A 120 -16.67 -5.15 -4.62
C HIS A 120 -17.58 -5.63 -3.47
N ASP A 121 -17.08 -5.62 -2.24
CA ASP A 121 -17.80 -6.03 -1.02
C ASP A 121 -18.40 -4.88 -0.22
N ILE A 122 -18.29 -3.64 -0.71
CA ILE A 122 -18.98 -2.50 -0.12
C ILE A 122 -20.22 -2.10 -0.94
N PRO A 123 -21.27 -1.53 -0.30
CA PRO A 123 -22.43 -1.05 -1.02
C PRO A 123 -22.06 -0.01 -2.10
N ARG A 124 -22.79 -0.03 -3.22
CA ARG A 124 -22.57 0.90 -4.33
C ARG A 124 -22.62 2.36 -3.89
N GLU A 125 -23.54 2.70 -3.01
CA GLU A 125 -23.69 4.05 -2.46
C GLU A 125 -22.43 4.50 -1.70
N ALA A 126 -21.84 3.62 -0.89
CA ALA A 126 -20.60 3.92 -0.17
C ALA A 126 -19.42 4.10 -1.13
N PHE A 127 -19.34 3.27 -2.19
CA PHE A 127 -18.34 3.43 -3.24
C PHE A 127 -18.50 4.76 -3.98
N ASP A 128 -19.72 5.11 -4.38
CA ASP A 128 -20.00 6.35 -5.12
C ASP A 128 -19.66 7.61 -4.29
N ALA A 129 -19.81 7.55 -2.97
CA ALA A 129 -19.37 8.61 -2.06
C ALA A 129 -17.84 8.74 -1.97
N ALA A 130 -17.10 7.63 -2.08
CA ALA A 130 -15.63 7.62 -2.06
C ALA A 130 -14.99 7.94 -3.42
N LYS A 131 -15.69 7.64 -4.52
CA LYS A 131 -15.21 7.76 -5.91
C LYS A 131 -14.59 9.11 -6.27
N PRO A 132 -15.11 10.27 -5.83
CA PRO A 132 -14.49 11.58 -6.15
C PRO A 132 -13.06 11.74 -5.60
N ASN A 133 -12.63 10.90 -4.67
CA ASN A 133 -11.28 10.93 -4.09
C ASN A 133 -10.30 10.00 -4.82
N ILE A 134 -10.77 9.22 -5.78
CA ILE A 134 -9.91 8.36 -6.60
C ILE A 134 -9.24 9.23 -7.66
N VAL A 135 -7.93 9.26 -7.62
CA VAL A 135 -7.10 10.06 -8.53
C VAL A 135 -6.13 9.16 -9.30
N PRO A 136 -5.58 9.63 -10.43
CA PRO A 136 -4.53 8.92 -11.14
C PRO A 136 -3.29 8.70 -10.27
N GLU A 137 -2.70 7.51 -10.35
CA GLU A 137 -1.43 7.20 -9.67
C GLU A 137 -0.24 7.68 -10.52
N PRO A 138 0.68 8.50 -10.01
CA PRO A 138 1.90 8.86 -10.71
C PRO A 138 2.69 7.63 -11.19
N ALA A 139 3.17 7.66 -12.43
CA ALA A 139 3.82 6.50 -13.04
C ALA A 139 5.24 6.26 -12.52
N ALA A 140 6.00 7.32 -12.21
CA ALA A 140 7.39 7.18 -11.80
C ALA A 140 7.56 6.36 -10.51
N PRO A 141 6.73 6.53 -9.43
CA PRO A 141 6.78 5.66 -8.27
C PRO A 141 6.54 4.18 -8.56
N LEU A 142 5.73 3.84 -9.57
CA LEU A 142 5.45 2.45 -9.94
C LEU A 142 6.65 1.73 -10.58
N LEU A 143 7.58 2.49 -11.14
CA LEU A 143 8.81 2.00 -11.77
C LEU A 143 10.00 1.94 -10.81
N TYR A 144 9.85 2.50 -9.60
CA TYR A 144 10.90 2.55 -8.60
C TYR A 144 11.36 1.15 -8.21
N GLU A 145 12.67 0.91 -8.28
CA GLU A 145 13.30 -0.31 -7.78
C GLU A 145 13.63 -0.12 -6.30
N LEU A 146 13.02 -0.98 -5.46
CA LEU A 146 13.12 -0.86 -4.01
C LEU A 146 14.54 -1.08 -3.51
N GLU A 147 15.08 -0.12 -2.79
CA GLU A 147 16.39 -0.17 -2.16
C GLU A 147 16.23 -0.41 -0.64
N ILE A 148 16.56 -1.59 -0.17
CA ILE A 148 16.48 -2.02 1.22
C ILE A 148 17.67 -2.90 1.60
N THR A 149 17.97 -3.02 2.87
CA THR A 149 19.03 -3.87 3.40
C THR A 149 18.55 -4.77 4.54
N ASP A 150 19.20 -5.92 4.71
CA ASP A 150 18.93 -6.79 5.86
C ASP A 150 19.24 -6.12 7.20
N LYS A 151 20.21 -5.20 7.20
CA LYS A 151 20.65 -4.49 8.41
C LYS A 151 19.58 -3.53 8.93
N ASN A 152 18.95 -2.79 8.06
CA ASN A 152 17.95 -1.76 8.42
C ASN A 152 16.55 -2.34 8.31
N PHE A 153 15.97 -2.34 7.12
CA PHE A 153 14.63 -2.87 6.87
C PHE A 153 14.47 -4.33 7.33
N GLY A 154 15.49 -5.18 7.06
CA GLY A 154 15.47 -6.60 7.42
C GLY A 154 15.30 -6.83 8.91
N SER A 155 15.87 -5.96 9.77
CA SER A 155 15.81 -6.07 11.22
C SER A 155 14.45 -5.71 11.85
N ILE A 156 13.57 -5.04 11.12
CA ILE A 156 12.29 -4.56 11.63
C ILE A 156 11.25 -5.69 11.58
N PRO A 157 10.51 -5.97 12.66
CA PRO A 157 9.41 -6.92 12.65
C PRO A 157 8.33 -6.54 11.63
N LYS A 158 7.88 -7.52 10.84
CA LYS A 158 6.87 -7.35 9.80
C LYS A 158 5.66 -8.21 10.09
N TYR A 159 4.48 -7.68 9.81
CA TYR A 159 3.20 -8.35 9.90
C TYR A 159 2.47 -8.20 8.58
N TYR A 160 1.63 -9.16 8.24
CA TYR A 160 0.81 -9.10 7.04
C TYR A 160 -0.65 -9.29 7.40
N ILE A 161 -1.52 -8.46 6.83
CA ILE A 161 -2.97 -8.63 6.89
C ILE A 161 -3.42 -8.99 5.48
N GLU A 162 -3.70 -10.29 5.27
CA GLU A 162 -4.18 -10.78 3.98
C GLU A 162 -5.70 -10.57 3.85
N CYS A 163 -6.14 -10.25 2.63
CA CYS A 163 -7.54 -10.10 2.27
C CYS A 163 -7.95 -11.21 1.30
N THR A 164 -8.77 -12.17 1.75
CA THR A 164 -9.05 -13.39 1.00
C THR A 164 -9.96 -13.21 -0.21
N LYS A 165 -10.70 -12.08 -0.26
CA LYS A 165 -11.60 -11.73 -1.36
C LYS A 165 -11.02 -10.62 -2.25
N ASP A 166 -9.73 -10.31 -2.09
CA ASP A 166 -9.05 -9.28 -2.86
C ASP A 166 -8.96 -9.66 -4.34
N ARG A 167 -9.44 -8.76 -5.20
CA ARG A 167 -9.39 -8.90 -6.66
C ARG A 167 -8.34 -7.99 -7.31
N ALA A 168 -7.72 -7.11 -6.53
CA ALA A 168 -6.60 -6.30 -6.99
C ALA A 168 -5.27 -7.03 -6.81
N ILE A 169 -5.05 -7.63 -5.64
CA ILE A 169 -3.91 -8.50 -5.35
C ILE A 169 -4.47 -9.87 -4.95
N PRO A 170 -4.58 -10.84 -5.87
CA PRO A 170 -5.10 -12.17 -5.58
C PRO A 170 -4.38 -12.81 -4.39
N ILE A 171 -5.12 -13.60 -3.60
CA ILE A 171 -4.61 -14.16 -2.33
C ILE A 171 -3.32 -14.97 -2.52
N GLU A 172 -3.17 -15.67 -3.63
CA GLU A 172 -1.95 -16.45 -3.92
C GLU A 172 -0.74 -15.55 -4.14
N VAL A 173 -0.96 -14.36 -4.73
CA VAL A 173 0.10 -13.34 -4.90
C VAL A 173 0.49 -12.76 -3.54
N GLN A 174 -0.49 -12.40 -2.70
CA GLN A 174 -0.21 -11.93 -1.33
C GLN A 174 0.64 -12.97 -0.59
N ARG A 175 0.22 -14.24 -0.59
CA ARG A 175 0.92 -15.36 0.08
C ARG A 175 2.33 -15.57 -0.42
N SER A 176 2.55 -15.46 -1.73
CA SER A 176 3.89 -15.57 -2.32
C SER A 176 4.83 -14.44 -1.86
N MET A 177 4.31 -13.24 -1.68
CA MET A 177 5.10 -12.08 -1.25
C MET A 177 5.54 -12.17 0.20
N TYR A 178 4.67 -12.61 1.12
CA TYR A 178 5.00 -12.63 2.55
C TYR A 178 5.58 -13.95 3.06
N ALA A 179 5.54 -15.04 2.30
CA ALA A 179 5.99 -16.36 2.74
C ALA A 179 7.40 -16.33 3.33
N GLY A 180 7.53 -16.70 4.61
CA GLY A 180 8.81 -16.74 5.35
C GLY A 180 9.41 -15.36 5.69
N LYS A 181 8.71 -14.26 5.44
CA LYS A 181 9.25 -12.89 5.62
C LYS A 181 8.59 -12.11 6.75
N VAL A 182 7.49 -12.59 7.29
CA VAL A 182 6.71 -11.89 8.32
C VAL A 182 6.62 -12.69 9.61
N LYS A 183 6.46 -11.99 10.72
CA LYS A 183 6.36 -12.60 12.05
C LYS A 183 5.01 -13.29 12.25
N GLU A 184 3.95 -12.70 11.70
CA GLU A 184 2.58 -13.18 11.83
C GLU A 184 1.72 -12.70 10.68
N VAL A 185 0.71 -13.49 10.34
CA VAL A 185 -0.28 -13.18 9.31
C VAL A 185 -1.67 -13.15 9.94
N PHE A 186 -2.43 -12.09 9.65
CA PHE A 186 -3.84 -11.97 10.01
C PHE A 186 -4.68 -12.06 8.74
N THR A 187 -5.85 -12.67 8.85
CA THR A 187 -6.75 -12.89 7.70
C THR A 187 -8.04 -12.11 7.85
N LEU A 188 -8.39 -11.34 6.83
CA LEU A 188 -9.70 -10.71 6.69
C LEU A 188 -10.43 -11.25 5.47
N GLU A 189 -11.70 -11.62 5.63
CA GLU A 189 -12.58 -11.97 4.51
C GLU A 189 -13.10 -10.70 3.82
N SER A 190 -12.21 -9.93 3.22
CA SER A 190 -12.46 -8.63 2.65
C SER A 190 -11.94 -8.53 1.22
N SER A 191 -12.48 -7.59 0.46
CA SER A 191 -11.87 -7.08 -0.76
C SER A 191 -10.56 -6.34 -0.45
N HIS A 192 -10.00 -5.64 -1.44
CA HIS A 192 -8.78 -4.85 -1.31
C HIS A 192 -8.86 -3.68 -0.32
N THR A 193 -10.07 -3.29 0.10
CA THR A 193 -10.30 -2.11 0.95
C THR A 193 -10.96 -2.46 2.28
N PRO A 194 -10.30 -3.24 3.18
CA PRO A 194 -10.87 -3.64 4.47
C PRO A 194 -11.15 -2.47 5.41
N ASN A 195 -10.52 -1.34 5.20
CA ASN A 195 -10.82 -0.09 5.91
C ASN A 195 -12.27 0.41 5.66
N PHE A 196 -12.89 0.02 4.55
CA PHE A 196 -14.31 0.29 4.28
C PHE A 196 -15.22 -0.89 4.67
N SER A 197 -14.84 -2.11 4.32
CA SER A 197 -15.72 -3.27 4.50
C SER A 197 -15.66 -3.87 5.91
N GLN A 198 -14.50 -3.81 6.59
CA GLN A 198 -14.28 -4.41 7.91
C GLN A 198 -13.47 -3.50 8.86
N PRO A 199 -13.85 -2.23 9.06
CA PRO A 199 -13.04 -1.26 9.80
C PRO A 199 -12.78 -1.66 11.25
N LEU A 200 -13.76 -2.28 11.93
CA LEU A 200 -13.62 -2.70 13.33
C LEU A 200 -12.66 -3.89 13.48
N ALA A 201 -12.73 -4.86 12.57
CA ALA A 201 -11.83 -6.00 12.58
C ALA A 201 -10.38 -5.56 12.29
N LEU A 202 -10.19 -4.69 11.29
CA LEU A 202 -8.90 -4.09 10.99
C LEU A 202 -8.33 -3.32 12.20
N ALA A 203 -9.13 -2.47 12.84
CA ALA A 203 -8.73 -1.73 14.02
C ALA A 203 -8.30 -2.66 15.17
N SER A 204 -9.06 -3.74 15.42
CA SER A 204 -8.73 -4.72 16.46
C SER A 204 -7.40 -5.42 16.20
N ILE A 205 -7.09 -5.78 14.94
CA ILE A 205 -5.79 -6.35 14.57
C ILE A 205 -4.68 -5.35 14.83
N LEU A 206 -4.82 -4.11 14.37
CA LEU A 206 -3.79 -3.08 14.56
C LEU A 206 -3.56 -2.75 16.05
N GLU A 207 -4.61 -2.75 16.87
CA GLU A 207 -4.51 -2.57 18.33
C GLU A 207 -3.74 -3.71 19.00
N SER A 208 -3.86 -4.94 18.52
CA SER A 208 -3.19 -6.12 19.08
C SER A 208 -1.66 -6.11 18.88
N LEU A 209 -1.14 -5.27 17.97
CA LEU A 209 0.28 -5.16 17.64
C LEU A 209 1.04 -4.13 18.50
N ASN A 210 0.39 -3.49 19.43
CA ASN A 210 0.96 -2.46 20.28
C ASN A 210 1.81 -2.96 21.43
#